data_8290568ab2e5a32145c0c95e903afe69
#
_entry.id   8290568ab2e5a32145c0c95e903afe69
#
_cell.length_a   1.000
_cell.length_b   1.000
_cell.length_c   1.000
_cell.angle_alpha   90.00
_cell.angle_beta   90.00
_cell.angle_gamma   90.00
#
_symmetry.space_group_name_H-M   'P 1'
#
loop_
_entity.id
_entity.type
_entity.pdbx_description
1 polymer ?
#
loop_
_entity_poly.entity_id
_entity_poly.type
_entity_poly.pdbx_seq_one_letter_code
_entity_poly.pdbx_strand_id
1 'polypeptide(L)'
;MDTAQNSAFSISPQELGQRIREGSTPLLLDVCRTPRFATNTHMLVGTTRCAPEDVPVYAAAHSAGDVVVYCVYGHEVGQGAAAALRAAGWNAQFLAGGMEGGEDGVDTAANIAQWRADAPPRMIKRPDLGMTGEAPSRWITRERPKIDRIACPWLIQRFIDPRAEFFYVPTAQVFQEAKRLQATAYDIPGAPISHTGPQGALCSFDALLAAFELKIPALDMLACIVRGADTDHLGLTSESAGLLAISLGMSSLHQDDHVMLQAMLPVYDALYRSCVRTVNLDKESHNWKPETLQQVAV
;
A
#
# COMPACT_ATOMS: atom_id res chain seq x y z
N MET A 1 9.02 -31.66 -14.79
CA MET A 1 8.79 -31.47 -13.34
C MET A 1 7.48 -30.74 -13.13
N ASP A 2 6.64 -31.28 -12.33
CA ASP A 2 5.19 -31.29 -12.28
C ASP A 2 4.51 -29.91 -12.22
N THR A 3 3.68 -29.64 -13.20
CA THR A 3 2.73 -28.49 -13.22
C THR A 3 1.73 -28.54 -12.04
N ALA A 4 1.41 -29.70 -11.51
CA ALA A 4 0.50 -29.86 -10.38
C ALA A 4 1.10 -29.47 -9.02
N GLN A 5 2.39 -29.73 -8.77
CA GLN A 5 3.07 -29.29 -7.55
C GLN A 5 3.30 -27.77 -7.50
N ASN A 6 3.43 -27.11 -8.64
CA ASN A 6 3.59 -25.66 -8.71
C ASN A 6 2.31 -24.91 -8.36
N SER A 7 1.12 -25.48 -8.56
CA SER A 7 -0.14 -24.82 -8.23
C SER A 7 -0.38 -24.69 -6.72
N ALA A 8 0.13 -25.60 -5.90
CA ALA A 8 -0.05 -25.58 -4.43
C ALA A 8 0.70 -24.42 -3.74
N PHE A 9 1.74 -23.89 -4.40
CA PHE A 9 2.59 -22.83 -3.84
C PHE A 9 2.54 -21.53 -4.64
N SER A 10 1.57 -21.40 -5.55
CA SER A 10 1.33 -20.18 -6.29
C SER A 10 0.05 -19.50 -5.81
N ILE A 11 0.02 -18.18 -5.96
CA ILE A 11 -1.19 -17.37 -5.83
C ILE A 11 -1.56 -16.84 -7.22
N SER A 12 -2.84 -16.84 -7.56
CA SER A 12 -3.31 -16.27 -8.81
C SER A 12 -3.29 -14.72 -8.77
N PRO A 13 -3.18 -14.05 -9.93
CA PRO A 13 -3.27 -12.59 -10.00
C PRO A 13 -4.61 -12.07 -9.45
N GLN A 14 -5.71 -12.76 -9.73
CA GLN A 14 -7.04 -12.42 -9.24
C GLN A 14 -7.11 -12.45 -7.71
N GLU A 15 -6.64 -13.54 -7.09
CA GLU A 15 -6.64 -13.69 -5.63
C GLU A 15 -5.76 -12.66 -4.96
N LEU A 16 -4.52 -12.46 -5.45
CA LEU A 16 -3.62 -11.44 -4.91
C LEU A 16 -4.23 -10.04 -5.08
N GLY A 17 -4.80 -9.74 -6.25
CA GLY A 17 -5.47 -8.48 -6.52
C GLY A 17 -6.65 -8.23 -5.59
N GLN A 18 -7.43 -9.26 -5.27
CA GLN A 18 -8.51 -9.17 -4.29
C GLN A 18 -7.98 -8.86 -2.88
N ARG A 19 -6.98 -9.60 -2.40
CA ARG A 19 -6.36 -9.36 -1.08
C ARG A 19 -5.82 -7.93 -0.95
N ILE A 20 -5.18 -7.41 -2.01
CA ILE A 20 -4.69 -6.03 -2.04
C ILE A 20 -5.84 -5.03 -1.92
N ARG A 21 -6.90 -5.19 -2.73
CA ARG A 21 -8.07 -4.30 -2.72
C ARG A 21 -8.83 -4.34 -1.40
N GLU A 22 -8.78 -5.46 -0.69
CA GLU A 22 -9.43 -5.63 0.62
C GLU A 22 -8.59 -5.16 1.81
N GLY A 23 -7.34 -4.75 1.58
CA GLY A 23 -6.42 -4.36 2.65
C GLY A 23 -5.94 -5.54 3.51
N SER A 24 -6.01 -6.76 2.98
CA SER A 24 -5.51 -8.00 3.60
C SER A 24 -4.25 -8.52 2.91
N THR A 25 -3.44 -7.61 2.40
CA THR A 25 -2.22 -7.90 1.65
C THR A 25 -1.21 -8.63 2.54
N PRO A 26 -0.71 -9.83 2.14
CA PRO A 26 0.44 -10.44 2.79
C PRO A 26 1.70 -9.59 2.55
N LEU A 27 2.79 -9.90 3.21
CA LEU A 27 4.08 -9.33 2.85
C LEU A 27 4.36 -9.61 1.37
N LEU A 28 4.60 -8.56 0.59
CA LEU A 28 4.97 -8.68 -0.83
C LEU A 28 6.46 -8.41 -1.02
N LEU A 29 7.17 -9.33 -1.65
CA LEU A 29 8.57 -9.16 -2.02
C LEU A 29 8.75 -9.15 -3.53
N ASP A 30 9.31 -8.06 -4.05
CA ASP A 30 9.80 -8.00 -5.42
C ASP A 30 11.17 -8.67 -5.49
N VAL A 31 11.21 -9.87 -6.08
CA VAL A 31 12.43 -10.64 -6.27
C VAL A 31 12.92 -10.61 -7.73
N CYS A 32 12.54 -9.61 -8.51
CA CYS A 32 13.10 -9.42 -9.85
C CYS A 32 14.62 -9.31 -9.78
N ARG A 33 15.34 -9.82 -10.78
CA ARG A 33 16.80 -9.58 -10.90
C ARG A 33 17.07 -8.08 -11.01
N THR A 34 18.14 -7.61 -10.40
CA THR A 34 18.47 -6.18 -10.28
C THR A 34 18.38 -5.39 -11.59
N PRO A 35 18.90 -5.85 -12.75
CA PRO A 35 18.77 -5.10 -13.99
C PRO A 35 17.31 -4.86 -14.42
N ARG A 36 16.45 -5.86 -14.22
CA ARG A 36 15.01 -5.73 -14.57
C ARG A 36 14.27 -4.87 -13.55
N PHE A 37 14.60 -5.00 -12.26
CA PHE A 37 14.04 -4.13 -11.24
C PHE A 37 14.37 -2.65 -11.49
N ALA A 38 15.61 -2.35 -11.86
CA ALA A 38 16.07 -0.97 -12.13
C ALA A 38 15.37 -0.34 -13.34
N THR A 39 15.09 -1.13 -14.38
CA THR A 39 14.43 -0.64 -15.61
C THR A 39 12.89 -0.63 -15.51
N ASN A 40 12.31 -1.38 -14.60
CA ASN A 40 10.87 -1.39 -14.39
C ASN A 40 10.39 -0.07 -13.79
N THR A 41 9.45 0.59 -14.47
CA THR A 41 8.81 1.83 -13.97
C THR A 41 7.69 1.59 -12.99
N HIS A 42 7.18 0.36 -12.91
CA HIS A 42 6.07 -0.03 -12.03
C HIS A 42 6.49 -1.13 -11.06
N MET A 43 5.73 -1.27 -9.99
CA MET A 43 5.78 -2.37 -9.03
C MET A 43 4.39 -2.64 -8.48
N LEU A 44 4.15 -3.79 -7.87
CA LEU A 44 2.89 -4.03 -7.16
C LEU A 44 2.79 -3.11 -5.95
N VAL A 45 1.58 -2.68 -5.62
CA VAL A 45 1.35 -1.80 -4.47
C VAL A 45 1.79 -2.46 -3.15
N GLY A 46 2.34 -1.68 -2.23
CA GLY A 46 2.74 -2.15 -0.90
C GLY A 46 3.90 -3.16 -0.89
N THR A 47 4.73 -3.16 -1.92
CA THR A 47 5.83 -4.12 -2.08
C THR A 47 7.13 -3.64 -1.44
N THR A 48 7.89 -4.59 -0.90
CA THR A 48 9.29 -4.42 -0.48
C THR A 48 10.21 -5.09 -1.47
N ARG A 49 11.32 -4.43 -1.83
CA ARG A 49 12.37 -5.01 -2.67
C ARG A 49 13.21 -6.00 -1.87
N CYS A 50 13.45 -7.18 -2.46
CA CYS A 50 14.43 -8.14 -1.97
C CYS A 50 15.07 -8.81 -3.19
N ALA A 51 16.35 -8.54 -3.50
CA ALA A 51 16.98 -9.18 -4.63
C ALA A 51 16.99 -10.71 -4.46
N PRO A 52 16.92 -11.51 -5.54
CA PRO A 52 16.85 -12.97 -5.42
C PRO A 52 17.98 -13.58 -4.59
N GLU A 53 19.17 -13.03 -4.73
CA GLU A 53 20.39 -13.40 -3.99
C GLU A 53 20.33 -13.07 -2.48
N ASP A 54 19.53 -12.08 -2.12
CA ASP A 54 19.40 -11.60 -0.73
C ASP A 54 18.29 -12.34 0.05
N VAL A 55 17.46 -13.15 -0.62
CA VAL A 55 16.33 -13.86 0.01
C VAL A 55 16.75 -14.71 1.22
N PRO A 56 17.87 -15.45 1.21
CA PRO A 56 18.28 -16.22 2.39
C PRO A 56 18.65 -15.32 3.59
N VAL A 57 19.30 -14.18 3.33
CA VAL A 57 19.67 -13.19 4.36
C VAL A 57 18.41 -12.53 4.91
N TYR A 58 17.49 -12.15 4.04
CA TYR A 58 16.18 -11.61 4.42
C TYR A 58 15.41 -12.56 5.32
N ALA A 59 15.32 -13.83 4.93
CA ALA A 59 14.61 -14.85 5.68
C ALA A 59 15.19 -15.09 7.08
N ALA A 60 16.53 -15.00 7.22
CA ALA A 60 17.21 -15.15 8.50
C ALA A 60 17.08 -13.91 9.42
N ALA A 61 16.90 -12.73 8.84
CA ALA A 61 16.82 -11.46 9.56
C ALA A 61 15.40 -11.11 10.05
N HIS A 62 14.36 -11.76 9.53
CA HIS A 62 12.97 -11.44 9.83
C HIS A 62 12.21 -12.66 10.37
N SER A 63 11.18 -12.42 11.17
CA SER A 63 10.29 -13.48 11.65
C SER A 63 9.49 -14.07 10.50
N ALA A 64 9.43 -15.41 10.44
CA ALA A 64 8.64 -16.12 9.44
C ALA A 64 7.14 -15.80 9.54
N GLY A 65 6.50 -15.69 8.40
CA GLY A 65 5.08 -15.36 8.27
C GLY A 65 4.60 -15.65 6.85
N ASP A 66 3.40 -15.12 6.53
CA ASP A 66 2.82 -15.21 5.19
C ASP A 66 3.53 -14.23 4.26
N VAL A 67 4.00 -14.71 3.10
CA VAL A 67 4.69 -13.91 2.11
C VAL A 67 4.32 -14.33 0.69
N VAL A 68 4.13 -13.37 -0.17
CA VAL A 68 4.05 -13.59 -1.63
C VAL A 68 5.25 -12.93 -2.28
N VAL A 69 5.99 -13.70 -3.06
CA VAL A 69 7.08 -13.17 -3.88
C VAL A 69 6.63 -13.05 -5.33
N TYR A 70 7.17 -12.09 -6.06
CA TYR A 70 6.98 -12.02 -7.50
C TYR A 70 8.28 -11.63 -8.23
N CYS A 71 8.45 -12.20 -9.40
CA CYS A 71 9.46 -11.79 -10.37
C CYS A 71 8.79 -11.31 -11.65
N VAL A 72 9.52 -11.20 -12.75
CA VAL A 72 8.98 -10.66 -14.01
C VAL A 72 7.88 -11.56 -14.57
N TYR A 73 8.15 -12.86 -14.73
CA TYR A 73 7.27 -13.80 -15.44
C TYR A 73 6.68 -14.92 -14.56
N GLY A 74 7.03 -14.98 -13.27
CA GLY A 74 6.55 -16.04 -12.38
C GLY A 74 7.25 -17.38 -12.55
N HIS A 75 8.40 -17.42 -13.25
CA HIS A 75 9.18 -18.62 -13.51
C HIS A 75 10.22 -18.87 -12.39
N GLU A 76 11.39 -19.46 -12.76
CA GLU A 76 12.39 -20.00 -11.84
C GLU A 76 12.85 -19.02 -10.75
N VAL A 77 12.91 -17.71 -11.02
CA VAL A 77 13.35 -16.71 -10.03
C VAL A 77 12.34 -16.60 -8.89
N GLY A 78 11.06 -16.40 -9.21
CA GLY A 78 10.00 -16.31 -8.20
C GLY A 78 9.78 -17.64 -7.46
N GLN A 79 9.76 -18.74 -8.22
CA GLN A 79 9.59 -20.09 -7.66
C GLN A 79 10.75 -20.48 -6.72
N GLY A 80 11.99 -20.16 -7.12
CA GLY A 80 13.19 -20.41 -6.32
C GLY A 80 13.21 -19.57 -5.04
N ALA A 81 12.85 -18.29 -5.13
CA ALA A 81 12.75 -17.41 -3.96
C ALA A 81 11.69 -17.90 -2.97
N ALA A 82 10.50 -18.29 -3.45
CA ALA A 82 9.47 -18.85 -2.60
C ALA A 82 9.90 -20.19 -1.95
N ALA A 83 10.63 -21.04 -2.70
CA ALA A 83 11.15 -22.29 -2.17
C ALA A 83 12.20 -22.04 -1.06
N ALA A 84 13.10 -21.08 -1.24
CA ALA A 84 14.09 -20.69 -0.24
C ALA A 84 13.44 -20.15 1.05
N LEU A 85 12.41 -19.32 0.93
CA LEU A 85 11.63 -18.82 2.06
C LEU A 85 10.93 -19.98 2.81
N ARG A 86 10.29 -20.91 2.09
CA ARG A 86 9.66 -22.08 2.71
C ARG A 86 10.68 -22.97 3.45
N ALA A 87 11.87 -23.16 2.89
CA ALA A 87 12.95 -23.90 3.56
C ALA A 87 13.40 -23.21 4.86
N ALA A 88 13.21 -21.88 4.97
CA ALA A 88 13.45 -21.08 6.18
C ALA A 88 12.21 -20.96 7.09
N GLY A 89 11.14 -21.75 6.86
CA GLY A 89 9.95 -21.81 7.72
C GLY A 89 8.84 -20.79 7.40
N TRP A 90 8.96 -20.04 6.29
CA TRP A 90 7.93 -19.06 5.86
C TRP A 90 6.78 -19.76 5.14
N ASN A 91 5.57 -19.23 5.27
CA ASN A 91 4.44 -19.61 4.42
C ASN A 91 4.49 -18.80 3.12
N ALA A 92 5.33 -19.25 2.17
CA ALA A 92 5.69 -18.50 0.98
C ALA A 92 5.01 -19.03 -0.29
N GLN A 93 4.33 -18.13 -0.99
CA GLN A 93 3.77 -18.36 -2.32
C GLN A 93 4.49 -17.45 -3.35
N PHE A 94 4.44 -17.84 -4.63
CA PHE A 94 4.85 -16.96 -5.73
C PHE A 94 3.66 -16.56 -6.58
N LEU A 95 3.70 -15.35 -7.16
CA LEU A 95 2.67 -14.87 -8.08
C LEU A 95 2.78 -15.60 -9.42
N ALA A 96 1.75 -16.34 -9.79
CA ALA A 96 1.66 -16.98 -11.10
C ALA A 96 1.68 -15.91 -12.20
N GLY A 97 2.51 -16.12 -13.23
CA GLY A 97 2.72 -15.16 -14.31
C GLY A 97 3.57 -13.93 -13.92
N GLY A 98 3.97 -13.81 -12.65
CA GLY A 98 4.81 -12.70 -12.18
C GLY A 98 4.17 -11.33 -12.38
N MET A 99 4.97 -10.34 -12.76
CA MET A 99 4.52 -8.96 -12.96
C MET A 99 4.00 -8.70 -14.39
N GLU A 100 4.42 -9.50 -15.38
CA GLU A 100 4.09 -9.31 -16.80
C GLU A 100 3.04 -10.29 -17.34
N GLY A 101 2.66 -11.30 -16.55
CA GLY A 101 1.66 -12.28 -16.92
C GLY A 101 2.19 -13.54 -17.58
N GLY A 102 3.49 -13.69 -17.64
CA GLY A 102 4.22 -14.73 -18.37
C GLY A 102 5.15 -14.15 -19.43
N GLU A 103 5.87 -15.02 -20.11
CA GLU A 103 6.88 -14.69 -21.10
C GLU A 103 6.40 -15.06 -22.50
N ASP A 104 6.46 -14.11 -23.43
CA ASP A 104 6.08 -14.34 -24.83
C ASP A 104 6.93 -15.46 -25.44
N GLY A 105 6.27 -16.43 -26.09
CA GLY A 105 6.93 -17.61 -26.68
C GLY A 105 7.24 -18.74 -25.69
N VAL A 106 7.06 -18.55 -24.39
CA VAL A 106 7.14 -19.55 -23.33
C VAL A 106 5.76 -19.88 -22.81
N ASP A 107 5.02 -18.84 -22.38
CA ASP A 107 3.64 -18.98 -21.93
C ASP A 107 2.65 -18.81 -23.09
N THR A 108 1.45 -19.36 -22.95
CA THR A 108 0.44 -19.21 -23.97
C THR A 108 -0.15 -17.78 -24.00
N ALA A 109 -0.46 -17.27 -25.19
CA ALA A 109 -1.06 -15.96 -25.35
C ALA A 109 -2.40 -15.84 -24.56
N ALA A 110 -3.16 -16.95 -24.45
CA ALA A 110 -4.40 -17.00 -23.66
C ALA A 110 -4.15 -16.78 -22.18
N ASN A 111 -3.12 -17.44 -21.59
CA ASN A 111 -2.76 -17.28 -20.18
C ASN A 111 -2.28 -15.85 -19.89
N ILE A 112 -1.47 -15.27 -20.78
CA ILE A 112 -0.99 -13.89 -20.65
C ILE A 112 -2.17 -12.90 -20.73
N ALA A 113 -3.10 -13.11 -21.67
CA ALA A 113 -4.30 -12.27 -21.81
C ALA A 113 -5.20 -12.35 -20.57
N GLN A 114 -5.42 -13.57 -20.05
CA GLN A 114 -6.22 -13.77 -18.83
C GLN A 114 -5.54 -13.09 -17.62
N TRP A 115 -4.23 -13.27 -17.47
CA TRP A 115 -3.48 -12.61 -16.41
C TRP A 115 -3.62 -11.07 -16.47
N ARG A 116 -3.54 -10.50 -17.67
CA ARG A 116 -3.69 -9.03 -17.86
C ARG A 116 -5.08 -8.53 -17.48
N ALA A 117 -6.11 -9.33 -17.69
CA ALA A 117 -7.48 -9.02 -17.25
C ALA A 117 -7.62 -9.04 -15.73
N ASP A 118 -6.89 -9.93 -15.05
CA ASP A 118 -6.93 -10.15 -13.61
C ASP A 118 -5.76 -9.48 -12.85
N ALA A 119 -4.95 -8.66 -13.52
CA ALA A 119 -3.72 -8.12 -12.98
C ALA A 119 -3.91 -7.45 -11.61
N PRO A 120 -3.03 -7.75 -10.63
CA PRO A 120 -3.06 -7.08 -9.35
C PRO A 120 -2.80 -5.57 -9.49
N PRO A 121 -3.27 -4.74 -8.54
CA PRO A 121 -2.98 -3.32 -8.53
C PRO A 121 -1.48 -3.03 -8.56
N ARG A 122 -1.10 -2.08 -9.41
CA ARG A 122 0.27 -1.61 -9.59
C ARG A 122 0.36 -0.13 -9.26
N MET A 123 1.55 0.32 -8.94
CA MET A 123 1.88 1.73 -8.81
C MET A 123 3.10 2.07 -9.65
N ILE A 124 3.23 3.34 -10.04
CA ILE A 124 4.43 3.84 -10.69
C ILE A 124 5.51 4.15 -9.64
N LYS A 125 6.77 3.82 -9.93
CA LYS A 125 7.90 4.28 -9.13
C LYS A 125 8.10 5.78 -9.33
N ARG A 126 8.41 6.49 -8.26
CA ARG A 126 8.63 7.93 -8.26
C ARG A 126 9.97 8.26 -7.60
N PRO A 127 11.09 8.05 -8.33
CA PRO A 127 12.43 8.38 -7.82
C PRO A 127 12.57 9.86 -7.43
N ASP A 128 11.86 10.74 -8.13
CA ASP A 128 11.76 12.18 -7.83
C ASP A 128 11.10 12.49 -6.47
N LEU A 129 10.30 11.54 -5.94
CA LEU A 129 9.72 11.58 -4.59
C LEU A 129 10.43 10.63 -3.61
N GLY A 130 11.64 10.16 -3.94
CA GLY A 130 12.39 9.22 -3.11
C GLY A 130 11.84 7.80 -3.11
N MET A 131 10.83 7.48 -3.96
CA MET A 131 10.24 6.15 -4.05
C MET A 131 10.84 5.36 -5.21
N THR A 132 11.97 4.69 -4.96
CA THR A 132 12.63 3.77 -5.89
C THR A 132 12.23 2.31 -5.65
N GLY A 133 11.76 1.99 -4.45
CA GLY A 133 11.53 0.64 -3.97
C GLY A 133 12.77 -0.02 -3.37
N GLU A 134 13.98 0.49 -3.57
CA GLU A 134 15.23 -0.09 -3.04
C GLU A 134 15.45 0.23 -1.56
N ALA A 135 15.29 1.48 -1.18
CA ALA A 135 15.42 1.96 0.20
C ALA A 135 14.07 2.44 0.74
N PRO A 136 13.90 2.52 2.06
CA PRO A 136 12.74 3.16 2.67
C PRO A 136 12.59 4.59 2.17
N SER A 137 11.39 4.94 1.73
CA SER A 137 11.05 6.33 1.36
C SER A 137 10.93 7.20 2.61
N ARG A 138 11.29 8.48 2.47
CA ARG A 138 11.29 9.44 3.59
C ARG A 138 10.37 10.59 3.30
N TRP A 139 9.48 10.88 4.27
CA TRP A 139 8.42 11.87 4.12
C TRP A 139 8.41 12.83 5.29
N ILE A 140 8.25 14.12 5.03
CA ILE A 140 8.30 15.15 6.06
C ILE A 140 7.17 16.16 5.90
N THR A 141 6.58 16.54 7.03
CA THR A 141 5.55 17.57 7.07
C THR A 141 5.57 18.35 8.40
N ARG A 142 4.59 19.20 8.60
CA ARG A 142 4.43 20.01 9.81
C ARG A 142 4.04 19.16 11.00
N GLU A 143 4.56 19.51 12.17
CA GLU A 143 4.15 18.97 13.47
C GLU A 143 2.64 19.11 13.72
N ARG A 144 2.13 18.41 14.71
CA ARG A 144 0.71 18.35 15.10
C ARG A 144 -0.17 17.88 13.92
N PRO A 145 0.08 16.68 13.38
CA PRO A 145 -0.61 16.17 12.20
C PRO A 145 -2.10 15.94 12.46
N LYS A 146 -2.92 16.24 11.46
CA LYS A 146 -4.36 15.99 11.44
C LYS A 146 -4.76 15.63 10.02
N ILE A 147 -5.87 14.93 9.85
CA ILE A 147 -6.49 14.54 8.58
C ILE A 147 -5.45 14.09 7.54
N ASP A 148 -5.08 14.94 6.58
CA ASP A 148 -4.17 14.62 5.48
C ASP A 148 -2.77 14.23 5.95
N ARG A 149 -2.24 14.86 7.00
CA ARG A 149 -0.93 14.54 7.57
C ARG A 149 -0.88 13.24 8.36
N ILE A 150 -2.03 12.55 8.48
CA ILE A 150 -2.17 11.18 8.97
C ILE A 150 -2.62 10.24 7.83
N ALA A 151 -3.59 10.67 7.01
CA ALA A 151 -4.10 9.88 5.88
C ALA A 151 -3.00 9.56 4.86
N CYS A 152 -2.16 10.55 4.52
CA CYS A 152 -1.04 10.35 3.60
C CYS A 152 -0.03 9.31 4.12
N PRO A 153 0.49 9.38 5.35
CA PRO A 153 1.30 8.31 5.95
C PRO A 153 0.63 6.93 5.93
N TRP A 154 -0.67 6.86 6.24
CA TRP A 154 -1.42 5.61 6.16
C TRP A 154 -1.42 5.04 4.73
N LEU A 155 -1.76 5.86 3.73
CA LEU A 155 -1.74 5.45 2.31
C LEU A 155 -0.36 4.99 1.88
N ILE A 156 0.68 5.73 2.28
CA ILE A 156 2.07 5.39 1.96
C ILE A 156 2.43 4.03 2.54
N GLN A 157 2.19 3.81 3.84
CA GLN A 157 2.55 2.54 4.48
C GLN A 157 1.74 1.33 4.00
N ARG A 158 0.47 1.53 3.61
CA ARG A 158 -0.38 0.40 3.21
C ARG A 158 -0.26 0.06 1.72
N PHE A 159 0.00 1.06 0.87
CA PHE A 159 -0.12 0.89 -0.58
C PHE A 159 1.13 1.30 -1.37
N ILE A 160 2.06 2.05 -0.79
CA ILE A 160 3.22 2.57 -1.52
C ILE A 160 4.51 1.94 -0.99
N ASP A 161 4.89 2.22 0.25
CA ASP A 161 6.11 1.72 0.87
C ASP A 161 5.88 1.35 2.34
N PRO A 162 5.74 0.07 2.67
CA PRO A 162 5.56 -0.37 4.07
C PRO A 162 6.69 0.02 5.02
N ARG A 163 7.88 0.35 4.48
CA ARG A 163 9.07 0.74 5.25
C ARG A 163 9.23 2.24 5.39
N ALA A 164 8.28 3.05 4.87
CA ALA A 164 8.38 4.51 4.84
C ALA A 164 8.65 5.12 6.22
N GLU A 165 9.54 6.11 6.25
CA GLU A 165 9.90 6.89 7.43
C GLU A 165 9.20 8.26 7.37
N PHE A 166 8.63 8.70 8.50
CA PHE A 166 7.91 9.98 8.59
C PHE A 166 8.59 10.91 9.59
N PHE A 167 8.60 12.20 9.26
CA PHE A 167 9.21 13.24 10.09
C PHE A 167 8.21 14.39 10.26
N TYR A 168 8.09 14.89 11.48
CA TYR A 168 7.25 16.00 11.86
C TYR A 168 8.09 17.09 12.47
N VAL A 169 8.04 18.30 11.94
CA VAL A 169 8.88 19.43 12.36
C VAL A 169 8.08 20.73 12.34
N PRO A 170 8.54 21.79 13.06
CA PRO A 170 7.94 23.11 12.95
C PRO A 170 7.82 23.58 11.50
N THR A 171 6.71 24.21 11.14
CA THR A 171 6.36 24.61 9.76
C THR A 171 7.51 25.30 9.02
N ALA A 172 8.22 26.23 9.70
CA ALA A 172 9.33 26.99 9.11
C ALA A 172 10.56 26.13 8.78
N GLN A 173 10.67 24.93 9.35
CA GLN A 173 11.82 24.04 9.19
C GLN A 173 11.62 22.95 8.14
N VAL A 174 10.37 22.74 7.66
CA VAL A 174 10.02 21.59 6.79
C VAL A 174 10.96 21.48 5.58
N PHE A 175 11.16 22.52 4.80
CA PHE A 175 11.98 22.44 3.60
C PHE A 175 13.49 22.33 3.88
N GLN A 176 13.96 22.94 4.97
CA GLN A 176 15.36 22.79 5.40
C GLN A 176 15.66 21.35 5.84
N GLU A 177 14.79 20.82 6.70
CA GLU A 177 14.92 19.45 7.18
C GLU A 177 14.65 18.41 6.10
N ALA A 178 13.72 18.68 5.16
CA ALA A 178 13.49 17.85 3.98
C ALA A 178 14.80 17.63 3.20
N LYS A 179 15.54 18.71 2.94
CA LYS A 179 16.83 18.65 2.26
C LYS A 179 17.88 17.89 3.07
N ARG A 180 17.96 18.14 4.38
CA ARG A 180 18.93 17.49 5.28
C ARG A 180 18.70 15.99 5.40
N LEU A 181 17.43 15.58 5.49
CA LEU A 181 17.02 14.18 5.67
C LEU A 181 16.85 13.44 4.34
N GLN A 182 16.97 14.13 3.20
CA GLN A 182 16.62 13.59 1.89
C GLN A 182 15.17 13.05 1.89
N ALA A 183 14.25 13.80 2.49
CA ALA A 183 12.84 13.46 2.62
C ALA A 183 11.97 14.28 1.69
N THR A 184 10.90 13.69 1.18
CA THR A 184 9.91 14.39 0.37
C THR A 184 8.94 15.15 1.27
N ALA A 185 8.85 16.47 1.08
CA ALA A 185 7.87 17.29 1.77
C ALA A 185 6.46 17.00 1.25
N TYR A 186 5.47 16.99 2.15
CA TYR A 186 4.06 16.85 1.78
C TYR A 186 3.15 17.72 2.65
N ASP A 187 1.96 17.98 2.16
CA ASP A 187 0.90 18.74 2.83
C ASP A 187 1.35 20.10 3.39
N ILE A 188 2.12 20.83 2.59
CA ILE A 188 2.53 22.22 2.84
C ILE A 188 2.62 22.95 1.50
N PRO A 189 2.22 24.23 1.40
CA PRO A 189 2.35 24.99 0.16
C PRO A 189 3.78 24.96 -0.40
N GLY A 190 3.93 24.62 -1.68
CA GLY A 190 5.23 24.50 -2.34
C GLY A 190 5.85 23.09 -2.27
N ALA A 191 5.26 22.16 -1.55
CA ALA A 191 5.68 20.74 -1.57
C ALA A 191 5.24 20.04 -2.86
N PRO A 192 6.00 19.01 -3.32
CA PRO A 192 5.63 18.24 -4.51
C PRO A 192 4.31 17.46 -4.35
N ILE A 193 3.95 17.11 -3.13
CA ILE A 193 2.66 16.51 -2.76
C ILE A 193 1.94 17.51 -1.84
N SER A 194 0.91 18.15 -2.35
CA SER A 194 0.12 19.16 -1.63
C SER A 194 -1.26 19.27 -2.26
N HIS A 195 -2.10 20.13 -1.70
CA HIS A 195 -3.42 20.42 -2.26
C HIS A 195 -3.32 20.87 -3.72
N THR A 196 -4.21 20.36 -4.56
CA THR A 196 -4.25 20.60 -6.00
C THR A 196 -5.66 20.98 -6.46
N GLY A 197 -5.83 21.24 -7.77
CA GLY A 197 -7.10 21.65 -8.33
C GLY A 197 -7.44 23.14 -8.07
N PRO A 198 -8.59 23.62 -8.61
CA PRO A 198 -9.02 24.98 -8.40
C PRO A 198 -9.16 25.30 -6.90
N GLN A 199 -8.49 26.34 -6.43
CA GLN A 199 -8.51 26.80 -5.02
C GLN A 199 -8.12 25.72 -3.99
N GLY A 200 -7.33 24.69 -4.39
CA GLY A 200 -6.96 23.60 -3.50
C GLY A 200 -8.10 22.62 -3.19
N ALA A 201 -9.04 22.46 -4.11
CA ALA A 201 -10.23 21.62 -3.92
C ALA A 201 -9.92 20.12 -3.72
N LEU A 202 -8.72 19.67 -4.13
CA LEU A 202 -8.22 18.32 -3.91
C LEU A 202 -7.15 18.36 -2.83
N CYS A 203 -7.24 17.46 -1.85
CA CYS A 203 -6.31 17.39 -0.74
C CYS A 203 -5.02 16.64 -1.09
N SER A 204 -4.05 16.58 -0.17
CA SER A 204 -2.76 15.90 -0.41
C SER A 204 -2.91 14.39 -0.60
N PHE A 205 -3.93 13.80 -0.02
CA PHE A 205 -4.27 12.39 -0.24
C PHE A 205 -4.65 12.13 -1.72
N ASP A 206 -5.48 12.99 -2.32
CA ASP A 206 -5.81 12.93 -3.75
C ASP A 206 -4.55 13.07 -4.62
N ALA A 207 -3.66 14.00 -4.24
CA ALA A 207 -2.40 14.22 -4.96
C ALA A 207 -1.50 12.98 -4.93
N LEU A 208 -1.45 12.24 -3.81
CA LEU A 208 -0.72 10.98 -3.72
C LEU A 208 -1.32 9.89 -4.60
N LEU A 209 -2.65 9.72 -4.58
CA LEU A 209 -3.32 8.74 -5.47
C LEU A 209 -2.96 9.00 -6.94
N ALA A 210 -3.00 10.26 -7.36
CA ALA A 210 -2.64 10.65 -8.72
C ALA A 210 -1.14 10.45 -8.99
N ALA A 211 -0.25 10.84 -8.06
CA ALA A 211 1.19 10.77 -8.22
C ALA A 211 1.70 9.32 -8.38
N PHE A 212 1.08 8.36 -7.71
CA PHE A 212 1.44 6.95 -7.77
C PHE A 212 0.52 6.10 -8.66
N GLU A 213 -0.40 6.74 -9.37
CA GLU A 213 -1.39 6.09 -10.25
C GLU A 213 -2.20 4.99 -9.55
N LEU A 214 -2.53 5.19 -8.27
CA LEU A 214 -3.28 4.24 -7.48
C LEU A 214 -4.76 4.26 -7.89
N LYS A 215 -5.18 3.23 -8.62
CA LYS A 215 -6.55 3.09 -9.16
C LYS A 215 -7.27 1.97 -8.43
N ILE A 216 -7.70 2.23 -7.20
CA ILE A 216 -8.43 1.30 -6.35
C ILE A 216 -9.73 2.01 -5.89
N PRO A 217 -10.93 1.54 -6.30
CA PRO A 217 -12.19 2.25 -6.04
C PRO A 217 -12.44 2.57 -4.56
N ALA A 218 -12.01 1.70 -3.63
CA ALA A 218 -12.13 1.97 -2.20
C ALA A 218 -11.22 3.11 -1.72
N LEU A 219 -10.05 3.31 -2.37
CA LEU A 219 -9.18 4.47 -2.10
C LEU A 219 -9.80 5.77 -2.62
N ASP A 220 -10.46 5.74 -3.78
CA ASP A 220 -11.16 6.91 -4.32
C ASP A 220 -12.31 7.33 -3.38
N MET A 221 -13.03 6.36 -2.82
CA MET A 221 -14.06 6.62 -1.81
C MET A 221 -13.47 7.20 -0.52
N LEU A 222 -12.38 6.60 -0.01
CA LEU A 222 -11.68 7.13 1.16
C LEU A 222 -11.15 8.55 0.92
N ALA A 223 -10.67 8.85 -0.29
CA ALA A 223 -10.23 10.20 -0.66
C ALA A 223 -11.35 11.23 -0.53
N CYS A 224 -12.60 10.89 -0.88
CA CYS A 224 -13.74 11.77 -0.67
C CYS A 224 -13.99 12.05 0.82
N ILE A 225 -13.85 11.03 1.69
CA ILE A 225 -14.01 11.19 3.15
C ILE A 225 -12.92 12.10 3.71
N VAL A 226 -11.65 11.83 3.36
CA VAL A 226 -10.48 12.61 3.78
C VAL A 226 -10.61 14.06 3.32
N ARG A 227 -10.89 14.27 2.03
CA ARG A 227 -11.07 15.60 1.44
C ARG A 227 -12.17 16.40 2.12
N GLY A 228 -13.32 15.77 2.37
CA GLY A 228 -14.42 16.43 3.07
C GLY A 228 -14.03 16.91 4.48
N ALA A 229 -13.24 16.12 5.20
CA ALA A 229 -12.75 16.44 6.53
C ALA A 229 -11.64 17.51 6.51
N ASP A 230 -10.76 17.47 5.50
CA ASP A 230 -9.57 18.31 5.43
C ASP A 230 -9.81 19.69 4.83
N THR A 231 -10.78 19.80 3.90
CA THR A 231 -11.06 21.03 3.17
C THR A 231 -12.33 21.77 3.65
N ASP A 232 -12.83 21.45 4.84
CA ASP A 232 -14.05 22.03 5.44
C ASP A 232 -15.34 21.80 4.60
N HIS A 233 -15.36 20.69 3.83
CA HIS A 233 -16.54 20.29 3.05
C HIS A 233 -17.22 19.07 3.72
N LEU A 234 -17.59 19.23 4.99
CA LEU A 234 -18.10 18.11 5.84
C LEU A 234 -19.36 17.41 5.30
N GLY A 235 -20.09 18.08 4.40
CA GLY A 235 -21.24 17.50 3.70
C GLY A 235 -20.88 16.65 2.49
N LEU A 236 -19.59 16.46 2.16
CA LEU A 236 -19.17 15.68 0.99
C LEU A 236 -19.48 14.19 1.17
N THR A 237 -19.27 13.67 2.37
CA THR A 237 -19.70 12.31 2.77
C THR A 237 -20.22 12.33 4.21
N SER A 238 -21.02 11.31 4.58
CA SER A 238 -21.54 11.16 5.94
C SER A 238 -20.42 10.97 6.99
N GLU A 239 -19.28 10.42 6.59
CA GLU A 239 -18.14 10.07 7.44
C GLU A 239 -17.20 11.24 7.73
N SER A 240 -17.18 12.27 6.86
CA SER A 240 -16.21 13.37 6.92
C SER A 240 -16.23 14.11 8.27
N ALA A 241 -17.41 14.44 8.79
CA ALA A 241 -17.54 15.11 10.09
C ALA A 241 -17.07 14.21 11.24
N GLY A 242 -17.32 12.90 11.16
CA GLY A 242 -16.83 11.92 12.12
C GLY A 242 -15.31 11.81 12.14
N LEU A 243 -14.69 11.75 10.95
CA LEU A 243 -13.24 11.73 10.81
C LEU A 243 -12.58 12.99 11.39
N LEU A 244 -13.14 14.18 11.11
CA LEU A 244 -12.65 15.44 11.70
C LEU A 244 -12.73 15.40 13.23
N ALA A 245 -13.87 15.00 13.80
CA ALA A 245 -14.05 14.95 15.24
C ALA A 245 -13.05 13.99 15.91
N ILE A 246 -12.89 12.78 15.36
CA ILE A 246 -11.91 11.79 15.83
C ILE A 246 -10.49 12.35 15.76
N SER A 247 -10.11 12.95 14.63
CA SER A 247 -8.75 13.49 14.43
C SER A 247 -8.41 14.61 15.40
N LEU A 248 -9.37 15.50 15.70
CA LEU A 248 -9.22 16.57 16.69
C LEU A 248 -9.10 16.00 18.10
N GLY A 249 -9.95 15.02 18.46
CA GLY A 249 -9.89 14.32 19.74
C GLY A 249 -8.56 13.63 19.97
N MET A 250 -8.11 12.85 18.98
CA MET A 250 -6.82 12.15 19.04
C MET A 250 -5.64 13.11 19.13
N SER A 251 -5.66 14.24 18.41
CA SER A 251 -4.64 15.28 18.54
C SER A 251 -4.59 15.91 19.92
N SER A 252 -5.69 15.96 20.68
CA SER A 252 -5.68 16.44 22.06
C SER A 252 -5.16 15.39 23.06
N LEU A 253 -5.35 14.11 22.76
CA LEU A 253 -4.88 12.99 23.60
C LEU A 253 -3.37 12.74 23.45
N HIS A 254 -2.82 12.93 22.26
CA HIS A 254 -1.44 12.62 21.94
C HIS A 254 -0.63 13.89 21.67
N GLN A 255 0.45 14.10 22.44
CA GLN A 255 1.39 15.20 22.23
C GLN A 255 2.52 14.83 21.28
N ASP A 256 2.89 13.55 21.23
CA ASP A 256 3.90 13.01 20.32
C ASP A 256 3.25 12.66 18.98
N ASP A 257 3.81 13.18 17.89
CA ASP A 257 3.25 13.06 16.55
C ASP A 257 3.35 11.63 15.97
N HIS A 258 4.39 10.88 16.36
CA HIS A 258 4.53 9.48 15.96
C HIS A 258 3.55 8.57 16.72
N VAL A 259 3.35 8.83 18.00
CA VAL A 259 2.34 8.13 18.81
C VAL A 259 0.93 8.43 18.25
N MET A 260 0.67 9.69 17.89
CA MET A 260 -0.57 10.09 17.23
C MET A 260 -0.76 9.34 15.89
N LEU A 261 0.27 9.28 15.04
CA LEU A 261 0.22 8.53 13.79
C LEU A 261 -0.13 7.06 14.06
N GLN A 262 0.62 6.38 14.93
CA GLN A 262 0.38 4.95 15.22
C GLN A 262 -1.02 4.69 15.78
N ALA A 263 -1.55 5.57 16.62
CA ALA A 263 -2.90 5.45 17.16
C ALA A 263 -4.00 5.64 16.10
N MET A 264 -3.72 6.41 15.04
CA MET A 264 -4.68 6.68 13.97
C MET A 264 -4.62 5.68 12.81
N LEU A 265 -3.53 4.95 12.61
CA LEU A 265 -3.44 3.95 11.53
C LEU A 265 -4.62 2.94 11.56
N PRO A 266 -4.98 2.33 12.70
CA PRO A 266 -6.14 1.42 12.77
C PRO A 266 -7.49 2.11 12.45
N VAL A 267 -7.63 3.40 12.72
CA VAL A 267 -8.84 4.17 12.37
C VAL A 267 -8.99 4.26 10.85
N TYR A 268 -7.90 4.56 10.15
CA TYR A 268 -7.90 4.59 8.69
C TYR A 268 -8.03 3.18 8.09
N ASP A 269 -7.46 2.14 8.71
CA ASP A 269 -7.71 0.74 8.30
C ASP A 269 -9.20 0.40 8.38
N ALA A 270 -9.90 0.82 9.44
CA ALA A 270 -11.33 0.61 9.61
C ALA A 270 -12.16 1.41 8.58
N LEU A 271 -11.81 2.69 8.33
CA LEU A 271 -12.46 3.50 7.30
C LEU A 271 -12.27 2.89 5.91
N TYR A 272 -11.06 2.47 5.59
CA TYR A 272 -10.79 1.80 4.31
C TYR A 272 -11.60 0.52 4.17
N ARG A 273 -11.68 -0.31 5.20
CA ARG A 273 -12.49 -1.54 5.18
C ARG A 273 -13.98 -1.24 4.96
N SER A 274 -14.50 -0.16 5.54
CA SER A 274 -15.86 0.32 5.27
C SER A 274 -16.04 0.71 3.80
N CYS A 275 -15.06 1.43 3.20
CA CYS A 275 -15.08 1.78 1.79
C CYS A 275 -15.08 0.54 0.88
N VAL A 276 -14.26 -0.47 1.19
CA VAL A 276 -14.21 -1.76 0.47
C VAL A 276 -15.58 -2.43 0.46
N ARG A 277 -16.24 -2.52 1.61
CA ARG A 277 -17.57 -3.12 1.73
C ARG A 277 -18.61 -2.35 0.93
N THR A 278 -18.57 -1.04 0.98
CA THR A 278 -19.51 -0.18 0.22
C THR A 278 -19.32 -0.36 -1.28
N VAL A 279 -18.07 -0.38 -1.78
CA VAL A 279 -17.76 -0.61 -3.21
C VAL A 279 -18.25 -1.98 -3.65
N ASN A 280 -18.13 -3.00 -2.80
CA ASN A 280 -18.58 -4.36 -3.10
C ASN A 280 -20.10 -4.56 -2.93
N LEU A 281 -20.86 -3.47 -2.65
CA LEU A 281 -22.30 -3.50 -2.38
C LEU A 281 -22.69 -4.38 -1.17
N ASP A 282 -21.74 -4.64 -0.31
CA ASP A 282 -21.94 -5.38 0.95
C ASP A 282 -22.45 -4.42 2.03
N LYS A 283 -23.77 -4.24 2.06
CA LYS A 283 -24.44 -3.32 2.98
C LYS A 283 -24.32 -3.82 4.41
N GLU A 284 -23.58 -3.08 5.22
CA GLU A 284 -23.50 -3.29 6.64
C GLU A 284 -24.63 -2.57 7.38
N SER A 285 -25.25 -3.24 8.35
CA SER A 285 -26.19 -2.64 9.28
C SER A 285 -25.63 -2.67 10.71
N HIS A 286 -26.20 -1.87 11.61
CA HIS A 286 -25.79 -1.89 13.01
C HIS A 286 -26.01 -3.26 13.70
N ASN A 287 -26.78 -4.17 13.09
CA ASN A 287 -27.01 -5.54 13.56
C ASN A 287 -26.04 -6.56 12.94
N TRP A 288 -25.12 -6.11 12.07
CA TRP A 288 -24.15 -7.01 11.45
C TRP A 288 -23.21 -7.62 12.50
N LYS A 289 -22.94 -8.93 12.34
CA LYS A 289 -21.95 -9.65 13.14
C LYS A 289 -20.97 -10.33 12.19
N PRO A 290 -19.64 -10.31 12.47
CA PRO A 290 -18.67 -11.07 11.72
C PRO A 290 -19.03 -12.56 11.72
N GLU A 291 -18.84 -13.24 10.58
CA GLU A 291 -19.12 -14.68 10.46
C GLU A 291 -18.38 -15.52 11.49
N THR A 292 -17.16 -15.13 11.85
CA THR A 292 -16.35 -15.76 12.90
C THR A 292 -17.00 -15.72 14.30
N LEU A 293 -17.87 -14.75 14.56
CA LEU A 293 -18.63 -14.68 15.83
C LEU A 293 -19.93 -15.48 15.77
N GLN A 294 -20.43 -15.81 14.59
CA GLN A 294 -21.64 -16.64 14.44
C GLN A 294 -21.37 -18.13 14.73
N GLN A 295 -20.13 -18.60 14.55
CA GLN A 295 -19.74 -19.99 14.82
C GLN A 295 -19.48 -20.30 16.30
N VAL A 296 -19.40 -19.31 17.17
CA VAL A 296 -19.12 -19.48 18.61
C VAL A 296 -20.42 -19.48 19.46
N ALA A 297 -21.57 -19.20 18.84
CA ALA A 297 -22.85 -19.07 19.52
C ALA A 297 -23.78 -20.31 19.38
N VAL A 298 -23.20 -21.52 19.12
CA VAL A 298 -23.94 -22.81 19.08
C VAL A 298 -23.44 -23.73 20.17
#